data_d71963493d5eeac38e016ff0868a0697
#
_entry.id   d71963493d5eeac38e016ff0868a0697
#
_cell.length_a   1.000
_cell.length_b   1.000
_cell.length_c   1.000
_cell.angle_alpha   90.00
_cell.angle_beta   90.00
_cell.angle_gamma   90.00
#
_symmetry.space_group_name_H-M   'P 1'
#
loop_
_entity.id
_entity.type
_entity.pdbx_description
1 polymer ?
#
loop_
_entity_poly.entity_id
_entity_poly.type
_entity_poly.pdbx_seq_one_letter_code
_entity_poly.pdbx_strand_id
1 'polypeptide(L)'
;VTYRLFTRLNLSIEDIEYPKSVGFWNEDLRVAQTIRFNNTKIKGIDYKVATLYKSALFPTQSGNLVIAPMTAICNVEKPSRGKSNNFFNDAFFNSMFKETQRQFIQSDSINIKVVKYPITPPTDFSGAVGKFEISSWVDTPNVKINEAITFKLKLKGTGNLNQFNINNIDFPQNM
;
A
#
# COMPACT_ATOMS: atom_id res chain seq x y z
N VAL A 1 0.94 5.28 -2.92
CA VAL A 1 -0.04 4.98 -3.97
C VAL A 1 -1.19 4.17 -3.36
N THR A 2 -2.42 4.43 -3.82
CA THR A 2 -3.59 3.68 -3.38
C THR A 2 -4.47 3.36 -4.60
N TYR A 3 -4.74 2.09 -4.81
CA TYR A 3 -5.65 1.62 -5.87
C TYR A 3 -7.00 1.30 -5.27
N ARG A 4 -8.06 1.89 -5.86
CA ARG A 4 -9.44 1.71 -5.44
C ARG A 4 -10.29 1.29 -6.62
N LEU A 5 -11.14 0.31 -6.41
CA LEU A 5 -12.16 -0.10 -7.38
C LEU A 5 -13.50 0.54 -7.00
N PHE A 6 -14.10 1.23 -7.96
CA PHE A 6 -15.44 1.78 -7.84
C PHE A 6 -16.38 1.02 -8.77
N THR A 7 -17.51 0.58 -8.24
CA THR A 7 -18.50 -0.16 -9.01
C THR A 7 -19.91 0.23 -8.62
N ARG A 8 -20.85 0.14 -9.56
CA ARG A 8 -22.29 0.24 -9.31
C ARG A 8 -22.97 -1.14 -9.29
N LEU A 9 -22.26 -2.16 -9.75
CA LEU A 9 -22.75 -3.52 -9.85
C LEU A 9 -22.22 -4.36 -8.67
N ASN A 10 -22.90 -5.46 -8.40
CA ASN A 10 -22.35 -6.49 -7.55
C ASN A 10 -21.26 -7.24 -8.32
N LEU A 11 -20.11 -7.40 -7.68
CA LEU A 11 -19.02 -8.18 -8.24
C LEU A 11 -18.21 -8.85 -7.13
N SER A 12 -17.52 -9.90 -7.49
CA SER A 12 -16.44 -10.50 -6.72
C SER A 12 -15.12 -10.37 -7.49
N ILE A 13 -14.03 -10.22 -6.77
CA ILE A 13 -12.70 -10.17 -7.37
C ILE A 13 -12.16 -11.59 -7.39
N GLU A 14 -11.80 -12.06 -8.58
CA GLU A 14 -11.24 -13.39 -8.81
C GLU A 14 -9.73 -13.38 -8.65
N ASP A 15 -9.06 -12.38 -9.26
CA ASP A 15 -7.61 -12.27 -9.26
C ASP A 15 -7.17 -10.81 -9.33
N ILE A 16 -5.95 -10.54 -8.81
CA ILE A 16 -5.32 -9.22 -8.84
C ILE A 16 -3.85 -9.37 -9.21
N GLU A 17 -3.44 -8.69 -10.27
CA GLU A 17 -2.03 -8.48 -10.58
C GLU A 17 -1.59 -7.09 -10.11
N TYR A 18 -0.68 -7.08 -9.14
CA TYR A 18 -0.17 -5.84 -8.55
C TYR A 18 0.75 -5.08 -9.51
N PRO A 19 0.77 -3.73 -9.44
CA PRO A 19 1.56 -2.92 -10.34
C PRO A 19 3.05 -3.12 -10.12
N LYS A 20 3.82 -3.24 -11.20
CA LYS A 20 5.28 -3.21 -11.15
C LYS A 20 5.76 -1.77 -11.06
N SER A 21 6.66 -1.47 -10.14
CA SER A 21 7.21 -0.14 -9.87
C SER A 21 8.74 -0.18 -9.97
N VAL A 22 9.24 -0.27 -11.20
CA VAL A 22 10.70 -0.29 -11.46
C VAL A 22 11.32 1.05 -11.09
N GLY A 23 12.42 1.02 -10.35
CA GLY A 23 13.09 2.23 -9.85
C GLY A 23 12.52 2.77 -8.53
N PHE A 24 11.64 1.98 -7.88
CA PHE A 24 11.14 2.26 -6.54
C PHE A 24 11.44 1.11 -5.60
N TRP A 25 11.72 1.43 -4.38
CA TRP A 25 11.58 0.53 -3.26
C TRP A 25 10.14 0.65 -2.73
N ASN A 26 9.49 -0.49 -2.50
CA ASN A 26 8.09 -0.55 -2.11
C ASN A 26 7.96 -1.02 -0.66
N GLU A 27 7.09 -0.37 0.08
CA GLU A 27 6.61 -0.84 1.37
C GLU A 27 5.10 -1.00 1.29
N ASP A 28 4.64 -2.25 1.35
CA ASP A 28 3.22 -2.55 1.31
C ASP A 28 2.59 -2.20 2.64
N LEU A 29 1.71 -1.24 2.61
CA LEU A 29 0.92 -0.86 3.77
C LEU A 29 -0.17 -1.92 3.93
N ARG A 30 -0.24 -2.57 5.08
CA ARG A 30 -1.18 -3.65 5.35
C ARG A 30 -2.61 -3.23 4.99
N VAL A 31 -3.14 -3.85 3.94
CA VAL A 31 -4.56 -3.81 3.61
C VAL A 31 -5.22 -5.03 4.26
N ALA A 32 -6.46 -4.91 4.67
CA ALA A 32 -7.21 -6.03 5.24
C ALA A 32 -7.12 -7.25 4.30
N GLN A 33 -6.89 -8.44 4.84
CA GLN A 33 -6.82 -9.70 4.07
C GLN A 33 -8.09 -9.96 3.25
N THR A 34 -9.22 -9.37 3.65
CA THR A 34 -10.49 -9.48 2.95
C THR A 34 -10.84 -8.13 2.33
N ILE A 35 -11.07 -8.11 1.02
CA ILE A 35 -11.53 -6.93 0.30
C ILE A 35 -13.00 -6.67 0.68
N ARG A 36 -13.25 -5.50 1.26
CA ARG A 36 -14.59 -5.07 1.68
C ARG A 36 -15.02 -3.88 0.84
N PHE A 37 -16.25 -3.93 0.34
CA PHE A 37 -16.87 -2.82 -0.36
C PHE A 37 -17.66 -1.95 0.63
N ASN A 38 -17.42 -0.64 0.56
CA ASN A 38 -18.16 0.38 1.29
C ASN A 38 -18.99 1.22 0.31
N ASN A 39 -20.14 1.69 0.74
CA ASN A 39 -20.93 2.58 -0.07
C ASN A 39 -20.35 4.00 -0.05
N THR A 40 -20.36 4.66 -1.20
CA THR A 40 -19.93 6.04 -1.35
C THR A 40 -20.76 6.76 -2.42
N LYS A 41 -20.73 8.10 -2.40
CA LYS A 41 -21.40 8.93 -3.39
C LYS A 41 -20.40 9.78 -4.14
N ILE A 42 -20.44 9.73 -5.46
CA ILE A 42 -19.59 10.55 -6.33
C ILE A 42 -20.52 11.35 -7.26
N LYS A 43 -20.48 12.66 -7.16
CA LYS A 43 -21.35 13.57 -7.95
C LYS A 43 -22.84 13.16 -7.90
N GLY A 44 -23.32 12.78 -6.71
CA GLY A 44 -24.72 12.37 -6.48
C GLY A 44 -25.05 10.94 -6.87
N ILE A 45 -24.14 10.19 -7.48
CA ILE A 45 -24.32 8.80 -7.91
C ILE A 45 -23.75 7.85 -6.85
N ASP A 46 -24.52 6.82 -6.49
CA ASP A 46 -24.08 5.81 -5.52
C ASP A 46 -23.13 4.80 -6.15
N TYR A 47 -22.03 4.54 -5.46
CA TYR A 47 -21.02 3.56 -5.80
C TYR A 47 -20.68 2.69 -4.59
N LYS A 48 -20.19 1.49 -4.87
CA LYS A 48 -19.46 0.66 -3.94
C LYS A 48 -17.97 0.86 -4.21
N VAL A 49 -17.16 1.10 -3.18
CA VAL A 49 -15.72 1.30 -3.29
C VAL A 49 -14.99 0.29 -2.44
N ALA A 50 -13.96 -0.32 -3.01
CA ALA A 50 -13.00 -1.16 -2.28
C ALA A 50 -11.57 -0.66 -2.51
N THR A 51 -10.74 -0.66 -1.47
CA THR A 51 -9.30 -0.48 -1.62
C THR A 51 -8.68 -1.83 -1.94
N LEU A 52 -8.07 -1.94 -3.12
CA LEU A 52 -7.46 -3.18 -3.60
C LEU A 52 -6.00 -3.30 -3.17
N TYR A 53 -5.29 -2.18 -3.21
CA TYR A 53 -3.87 -2.15 -2.89
C TYR A 53 -3.46 -0.77 -2.37
N LYS A 54 -2.55 -0.75 -1.41
CA LYS A 54 -1.94 0.47 -0.89
C LYS A 54 -0.47 0.21 -0.59
N SER A 55 0.41 1.03 -1.15
CA SER A 55 1.85 0.95 -0.94
C SER A 55 2.47 2.33 -0.83
N ALA A 56 3.51 2.44 0.00
CA ALA A 56 4.43 3.56 0.00
C ALA A 56 5.55 3.24 -1.00
N LEU A 57 5.84 4.17 -1.90
CA LEU A 57 6.87 4.02 -2.93
C LEU A 57 7.96 5.05 -2.69
N PHE A 58 9.19 4.58 -2.61
CA PHE A 58 10.38 5.41 -2.41
C PHE A 58 11.26 5.30 -3.65
N PRO A 59 11.45 6.38 -4.44
CA PRO A 59 12.28 6.32 -5.63
C PRO A 59 13.74 6.05 -5.25
N THR A 60 14.37 5.12 -5.97
CA THR A 60 15.78 4.75 -5.78
C THR A 60 16.72 5.40 -6.79
N GLN A 61 16.16 6.06 -7.80
CA GLN A 61 16.90 6.77 -8.84
C GLN A 61 16.13 8.00 -9.30
N SER A 62 16.84 8.98 -9.85
CA SER A 62 16.23 10.16 -10.47
C SER A 62 15.86 9.88 -11.92
N GLY A 63 14.94 10.67 -12.48
CA GLY A 63 14.47 10.56 -13.85
C GLY A 63 12.96 10.39 -13.95
N ASN A 64 12.50 10.01 -15.12
CA ASN A 64 11.08 9.69 -15.34
C ASN A 64 10.86 8.20 -15.03
N LEU A 65 10.16 7.94 -13.95
CA LEU A 65 9.83 6.59 -13.50
C LEU A 65 8.36 6.30 -13.79
N VAL A 66 8.05 5.06 -14.10
CA VAL A 66 6.69 4.62 -14.42
C VAL A 66 6.27 3.52 -13.45
N ILE A 67 5.11 3.71 -12.85
CA ILE A 67 4.40 2.63 -12.14
C ILE A 67 3.46 1.99 -13.16
N ALA A 68 3.64 0.71 -13.42
CA ALA A 68 2.81 -0.05 -14.35
C ALA A 68 1.34 -0.09 -13.89
N PRO A 69 0.40 -0.33 -14.80
CA PRO A 69 -0.99 -0.54 -14.43
C PRO A 69 -1.17 -1.69 -13.45
N MET A 70 -2.17 -1.56 -12.59
CA MET A 70 -2.71 -2.65 -11.80
C MET A 70 -3.86 -3.29 -12.59
N THR A 71 -3.94 -4.60 -12.62
CA THR A 71 -5.02 -5.33 -13.29
C THR A 71 -5.82 -6.15 -12.30
N ALA A 72 -7.09 -6.39 -12.59
CA ALA A 72 -7.91 -7.31 -11.82
C ALA A 72 -8.92 -8.04 -12.72
N ILE A 73 -9.21 -9.27 -12.35
CA ILE A 73 -10.27 -10.09 -12.94
C ILE A 73 -11.43 -10.11 -11.97
N CYS A 74 -12.59 -9.70 -12.45
CA CYS A 74 -13.80 -9.60 -11.66
C CYS A 74 -14.93 -10.43 -12.28
N ASN A 75 -15.70 -11.11 -11.42
CA ASN A 75 -16.96 -11.74 -11.80
C ASN A 75 -18.10 -10.76 -11.45
N VAL A 76 -18.71 -10.18 -12.46
CA VAL A 76 -19.75 -9.16 -12.33
C VAL A 76 -21.12 -9.82 -12.49
N GLU A 77 -22.03 -9.59 -11.53
CA GLU A 77 -23.41 -10.04 -11.62
C GLU A 77 -24.13 -9.26 -12.72
N LYS A 78 -24.69 -9.96 -13.71
CA LYS A 78 -25.54 -9.32 -14.70
C LYS A 78 -26.85 -8.88 -14.04
N PRO A 79 -27.33 -7.66 -14.32
CA PRO A 79 -28.67 -7.28 -13.92
C PRO A 79 -29.67 -8.21 -14.64
N SER A 80 -30.47 -8.94 -13.89
CA SER A 80 -31.50 -9.79 -14.47
C SER A 80 -32.50 -8.91 -15.25
N ARG A 81 -32.48 -9.01 -16.57
CA ARG A 81 -33.52 -8.46 -17.45
C ARG A 81 -34.68 -9.44 -17.49
N GLY A 82 -35.43 -9.55 -16.42
CA GLY A 82 -36.61 -10.41 -16.38
C GLY A 82 -37.87 -9.62 -16.14
N LYS A 83 -38.58 -9.23 -17.21
CA LYS A 83 -40.03 -9.16 -17.17
C LYS A 83 -40.53 -10.57 -17.43
N SER A 84 -40.62 -11.39 -16.39
CA SER A 84 -41.39 -12.66 -16.48
C SER A 84 -42.74 -12.41 -15.83
N ASN A 85 -43.81 -12.63 -16.61
CA ASN A 85 -45.20 -12.50 -16.16
C ASN A 85 -45.70 -13.73 -15.39
N ASN A 86 -44.81 -14.61 -14.90
CA ASN A 86 -45.16 -15.83 -14.19
C ASN A 86 -44.94 -15.69 -12.70
N PHE A 87 -46.01 -15.45 -11.98
CA PHE A 87 -46.04 -15.07 -10.56
C PHE A 87 -45.61 -16.14 -9.56
N PHE A 88 -45.30 -17.37 -9.96
CA PHE A 88 -45.14 -18.49 -8.99
C PHE A 88 -43.82 -19.25 -8.97
N ASN A 89 -42.87 -19.01 -9.89
CA ASN A 89 -41.66 -19.83 -9.95
C ASN A 89 -40.31 -19.07 -10.10
N ASP A 90 -40.33 -17.76 -10.33
CA ASP A 90 -39.11 -17.05 -10.76
C ASP A 90 -38.21 -16.52 -9.64
N ALA A 91 -38.76 -16.22 -8.48
CA ALA A 91 -37.95 -15.60 -7.40
C ALA A 91 -36.94 -16.61 -6.79
N PHE A 92 -37.32 -17.88 -6.70
CA PHE A 92 -36.45 -18.92 -6.14
C PHE A 92 -35.42 -19.41 -7.15
N PHE A 93 -35.81 -19.61 -8.41
CA PHE A 93 -34.90 -20.01 -9.49
C PHE A 93 -33.94 -18.89 -9.91
N ASN A 94 -34.36 -17.63 -9.98
CA ASN A 94 -33.50 -16.49 -10.28
C ASN A 94 -32.48 -16.19 -9.18
N SER A 95 -32.73 -16.59 -7.93
CA SER A 95 -31.74 -16.46 -6.86
C SER A 95 -30.65 -17.53 -6.91
N MET A 96 -30.94 -18.70 -7.54
CA MET A 96 -29.97 -19.80 -7.67
C MET A 96 -29.03 -19.69 -8.87
N PHE A 97 -29.41 -18.97 -9.93
CA PHE A 97 -28.61 -18.82 -11.16
C PHE A 97 -28.34 -17.35 -11.46
N LYS A 98 -27.58 -16.68 -10.60
CA LYS A 98 -27.03 -15.37 -10.93
C LYS A 98 -26.00 -15.55 -12.05
N GLU A 99 -26.35 -15.14 -13.25
CA GLU A 99 -25.42 -15.15 -14.37
C GLU A 99 -24.31 -14.11 -14.10
N THR A 100 -23.09 -14.59 -13.94
CA THR A 100 -21.91 -13.74 -13.76
C THR A 100 -21.15 -13.65 -15.08
N GLN A 101 -20.59 -12.46 -15.32
CA GLN A 101 -19.70 -12.24 -16.46
C GLN A 101 -18.31 -11.90 -15.93
N ARG A 102 -17.32 -12.65 -16.40
CA ARG A 102 -15.91 -12.38 -16.12
C ARG A 102 -15.46 -11.14 -16.88
N GLN A 103 -14.91 -10.16 -16.18
CA GLN A 103 -14.41 -8.91 -16.75
C GLN A 103 -12.97 -8.64 -16.30
N PHE A 104 -12.16 -8.26 -17.26
CA PHE A 104 -10.81 -7.75 -17.02
C PHE A 104 -10.88 -6.23 -16.89
N ILE A 105 -10.28 -5.70 -15.83
CA ILE A 105 -10.18 -4.26 -15.57
C ILE A 105 -8.72 -3.88 -15.34
N GLN A 106 -8.36 -2.69 -15.74
CA GLN A 106 -7.00 -2.19 -15.65
C GLN A 106 -7.01 -0.71 -15.24
N SER A 107 -6.07 -0.32 -14.37
CA SER A 107 -5.84 1.10 -14.08
C SER A 107 -4.94 1.73 -15.14
N ASP A 108 -4.87 3.06 -15.14
CA ASP A 108 -3.82 3.77 -15.89
C ASP A 108 -2.44 3.53 -15.27
N SER A 109 -1.40 3.72 -16.08
CA SER A 109 -0.03 3.85 -15.60
C SER A 109 0.18 5.22 -14.92
N ILE A 110 1.12 5.30 -13.98
CA ILE A 110 1.44 6.55 -13.29
C ILE A 110 2.87 6.95 -13.62
N ASN A 111 3.05 8.12 -14.24
CA ASN A 111 4.35 8.70 -14.55
C ASN A 111 4.79 9.62 -13.41
N ILE A 112 5.99 9.41 -12.87
CA ILE A 112 6.56 10.19 -11.77
C ILE A 112 7.92 10.73 -12.21
N LYS A 113 8.06 12.05 -12.17
CA LYS A 113 9.35 12.72 -12.40
C LYS A 113 10.07 12.86 -11.06
N VAL A 114 11.15 12.12 -10.89
CA VAL A 114 12.02 12.17 -9.72
C VAL A 114 13.20 13.11 -10.01
N VAL A 115 13.34 14.15 -9.20
CA VAL A 115 14.44 15.10 -9.31
C VAL A 115 15.65 14.63 -8.51
N LYS A 116 16.84 15.00 -8.96
CA LYS A 116 18.07 14.75 -8.20
C LYS A 116 18.08 15.55 -6.89
N TYR A 117 18.87 15.11 -5.93
CA TYR A 117 19.09 15.91 -4.71
C TYR A 117 19.60 17.30 -5.08
N PRO A 118 19.12 18.35 -4.40
CA PRO A 118 19.53 19.73 -4.67
C PRO A 118 20.99 20.01 -4.29
N ILE A 119 21.57 19.19 -3.42
CA ILE A 119 22.94 19.28 -2.93
C ILE A 119 23.58 17.92 -3.12
N THR A 120 24.88 17.88 -3.42
CA THR A 120 25.64 16.62 -3.44
C THR A 120 25.62 15.99 -2.06
N PRO A 121 25.11 14.76 -1.91
CA PRO A 121 25.07 14.11 -0.60
C PRO A 121 26.48 13.94 -0.03
N PRO A 122 26.65 13.99 1.30
CA PRO A 122 27.92 13.65 1.94
C PRO A 122 28.27 12.18 1.71
N THR A 123 29.53 11.82 1.90
CA THR A 123 30.05 10.46 1.62
C THR A 123 29.42 9.37 2.48
N ASP A 124 28.97 9.72 3.67
CA ASP A 124 28.30 8.85 4.64
C ASP A 124 26.77 8.88 4.56
N PHE A 125 26.23 9.50 3.51
CA PHE A 125 24.78 9.58 3.32
C PHE A 125 24.15 8.22 3.07
N SER A 126 23.31 7.76 3.99
CA SER A 126 22.63 6.47 3.93
C SER A 126 21.50 6.40 2.90
N GLY A 127 21.09 7.54 2.30
CA GLY A 127 19.91 7.63 1.45
C GLY A 127 18.63 8.00 2.20
N ALA A 128 18.67 8.15 3.52
CA ALA A 128 17.51 8.54 4.32
C ALA A 128 17.13 10.00 4.08
N VAL A 129 15.90 10.24 3.62
CA VAL A 129 15.35 11.57 3.37
C VAL A 129 14.04 11.73 4.13
N GLY A 130 13.97 12.80 4.93
CA GLY A 130 12.78 13.03 5.75
C GLY A 130 13.06 13.97 6.92
N LYS A 131 12.14 13.96 7.87
CA LYS A 131 12.31 14.63 9.16
C LYS A 131 12.49 13.57 10.23
N PHE A 132 13.65 13.53 10.87
CA PHE A 132 13.98 12.50 11.84
C PHE A 132 14.39 13.14 13.17
N GLU A 133 14.04 12.48 14.26
CA GLU A 133 14.45 12.77 15.62
C GLU A 133 15.13 11.53 16.18
N ILE A 134 16.29 11.72 16.79
CA ILE A 134 17.03 10.65 17.46
C ILE A 134 17.07 10.94 18.96
N SER A 135 16.87 9.93 19.77
CA SER A 135 17.03 9.99 21.22
C SER A 135 17.69 8.71 21.73
N SER A 136 18.56 8.86 22.74
CA SER A 136 19.25 7.74 23.33
C SER A 136 19.20 7.80 24.84
N TRP A 137 19.22 6.65 25.49
CA TRP A 137 19.28 6.52 26.96
C TRP A 137 19.79 5.15 27.35
N VAL A 138 20.19 5.00 28.58
CA VAL A 138 20.51 3.72 29.21
C VAL A 138 19.39 3.32 30.15
N ASP A 139 19.18 2.02 30.33
CA ASP A 139 18.13 1.50 31.24
C ASP A 139 18.48 1.74 32.71
N THR A 140 19.76 1.64 33.08
CA THR A 140 20.25 1.81 34.44
C THR A 140 21.49 2.70 34.45
N PRO A 141 21.40 3.93 35.02
CA PRO A 141 22.54 4.85 35.00
C PRO A 141 23.62 4.52 36.08
N ASN A 142 23.27 3.69 37.07
CA ASN A 142 24.19 3.30 38.16
C ASN A 142 24.34 1.78 38.14
N VAL A 143 25.53 1.29 37.82
CA VAL A 143 25.85 -0.13 37.74
C VAL A 143 27.14 -0.45 38.49
N LYS A 144 27.28 -1.67 38.93
CA LYS A 144 28.54 -2.16 39.51
C LYS A 144 29.49 -2.62 38.41
N ILE A 145 30.76 -2.72 38.74
CA ILE A 145 31.76 -3.29 37.83
C ILE A 145 31.30 -4.66 37.34
N ASN A 146 31.39 -4.89 36.03
CA ASN A 146 30.96 -6.12 35.32
C ASN A 146 29.45 -6.31 35.24
N GLU A 147 28.62 -5.35 35.59
CA GLU A 147 27.19 -5.38 35.29
C GLU A 147 26.93 -4.88 33.86
N ALA A 148 26.04 -5.58 33.15
CA ALA A 148 25.64 -5.16 31.82
C ALA A 148 24.63 -4.00 31.87
N ILE A 149 24.81 -3.03 30.97
CA ILE A 149 23.84 -1.96 30.72
C ILE A 149 23.23 -2.12 29.32
N THR A 150 21.99 -1.70 29.18
CA THR A 150 21.33 -1.66 27.87
C THR A 150 21.30 -0.23 27.36
N PHE A 151 22.06 0.04 26.32
CA PHE A 151 21.93 1.28 25.57
C PHE A 151 20.73 1.20 24.62
N LYS A 152 19.85 2.18 24.70
CA LYS A 152 18.64 2.26 23.85
C LYS A 152 18.72 3.47 22.95
N LEU A 153 18.49 3.24 21.66
CA LEU A 153 18.40 4.27 20.65
C LEU A 153 17.00 4.27 20.06
N LYS A 154 16.36 5.42 20.00
CA LYS A 154 15.05 5.61 19.40
C LYS A 154 15.13 6.58 18.25
N LEU A 155 14.79 6.12 17.07
CA LEU A 155 14.62 6.93 15.88
C LEU A 155 13.13 7.10 15.59
N LYS A 156 12.68 8.34 15.46
CA LYS A 156 11.34 8.70 15.04
C LYS A 156 11.42 9.59 13.81
N GLY A 157 10.42 9.50 12.92
CA GLY A 157 10.40 10.42 11.80
C GLY A 157 9.33 10.11 10.75
N THR A 158 9.32 10.97 9.75
CA THR A 158 8.53 10.82 8.52
C THR A 158 9.48 10.85 7.35
N GLY A 159 9.41 9.84 6.47
CA GLY A 159 10.31 9.69 5.33
C GLY A 159 10.65 8.22 5.09
N ASN A 160 11.73 7.98 4.36
CA ASN A 160 12.21 6.63 4.06
C ASN A 160 13.11 6.08 5.18
N LEU A 161 12.53 5.85 6.34
CA LEU A 161 13.23 5.39 7.54
C LEU A 161 14.08 4.13 7.32
N ASN A 162 13.64 3.26 6.39
CA ASN A 162 14.33 2.00 6.08
C ASN A 162 15.69 2.18 5.40
N GLN A 163 16.01 3.39 4.93
CA GLN A 163 17.33 3.72 4.41
C GLN A 163 18.30 4.17 5.51
N PHE A 164 17.80 4.34 6.73
CA PHE A 164 18.65 4.74 7.84
C PHE A 164 19.44 3.53 8.34
N ASN A 165 20.76 3.65 8.29
CA ASN A 165 21.68 2.60 8.73
C ASN A 165 22.41 3.05 10.00
N ILE A 166 22.30 2.26 11.09
CA ILE A 166 22.90 2.55 12.38
C ILE A 166 24.12 1.64 12.63
N ASN A 167 24.75 1.12 11.59
CA ASN A 167 25.75 0.05 11.72
C ASN A 167 27.05 0.46 12.44
N ASN A 168 27.28 1.73 12.71
CA ASN A 168 28.51 2.22 13.33
C ASN A 168 28.20 3.07 14.56
N ILE A 169 27.83 2.45 15.66
CA ILE A 169 27.89 3.09 16.96
C ILE A 169 29.22 2.69 17.58
N ASP A 170 30.17 3.62 17.60
CA ASP A 170 31.45 3.44 18.29
C ASP A 170 31.22 3.60 19.79
N PHE A 171 31.34 2.52 20.52
CA PHE A 171 31.39 2.57 21.97
C PHE A 171 32.84 2.80 22.44
N PRO A 172 33.05 3.60 23.50
CA PRO A 172 34.38 3.74 24.09
C PRO A 172 34.96 2.40 24.49
N GLN A 173 36.23 2.13 24.11
CA GLN A 173 36.89 0.86 24.35
C GLN A 173 37.14 0.52 25.84
N ASN A 174 36.92 1.50 26.73
CA ASN A 174 37.22 1.40 28.17
C ASN A 174 35.96 1.66 29.03
N MET A 175 34.82 1.16 28.62
CA MET A 175 33.64 1.11 29.48
C MET A 175 33.56 -0.20 30.24
#